data_86d281748b8d5ae96b0ad4e4b4fe70f4
#
_entry.id   86d281748b8d5ae96b0ad4e4b4fe70f4
#
_cell.length_a   1.000
_cell.length_b   1.000
_cell.length_c   1.000
_cell.angle_alpha   90.00
_cell.angle_beta   90.00
_cell.angle_gamma   90.00
#
_symmetry.space_group_name_H-M   'P 1'
#
loop_
_entity.id
_entity.type
_entity.pdbx_description
1 polymer ?
#
loop_
_entity_poly.entity_id
_entity_poly.type
_entity_poly.pdbx_seq_one_letter_code
_entity_poly.pdbx_strand_id
1 'polypeptide(L)'
;MTAADLKETAKKLLAYVGVSSPILTDRQLADYYLADQDVYKKAVESLPREKRLDSDGNQLSESELYNNTVESIDPSQLTYSDDEKKEIYLFSQLNAVGNFATGTIATDSLSDTQIALIASASKNLPGISISTSWDRKVLETSLSSIVGSVSSEKAGLPAEEADAYIKKGYSLNDRVGTSYLEKQYEETLQGKRSVKEIQLDKYGNMESVENIEDGTKGNNIKLTIDLAFQDSVDNLLKSYFNSELGNGGARYSEGVYAVALNPKTGAVLSMSGLKHDLKTGDLTPDSLGTVTNVFVPGSVVKAATISSGWENGVLSGNQTLTDQPIVFQGSAPIYSWYKLAYGSFPITAVEALEYSSNAYMVQTALGIMGQTYQPNMFVLTNNLESAMGKLRSTFAEYGLGASTGIDLPDESTGFIPKEYNFANYITNAFGQFDNYTPMQLAQYVGTIANNGVRIAPHIVEGIYGNNEQGGLGNLIQSVETKEMNKINISESDVSILQQGFYQVSHGGSALTTGRAFSNGAAVSISGKTGTAESYVEGGQKANNTNAVAYAPSDNPQIAVAVVFPHNTNLTNGVGPSIARDIINLYNQHHPMN
;
A
#
# COMPACT_ATOMS: atom_id res chain seq x y z
N MET A 1 17.47 -39.66 7.43
CA MET A 1 18.66 -39.96 6.59
C MET A 1 19.87 -39.38 7.27
N THR A 2 21.00 -40.09 7.29
CA THR A 2 22.28 -39.56 7.80
C THR A 2 22.92 -38.61 6.76
N ALA A 3 23.90 -37.81 7.14
CA ALA A 3 24.64 -36.98 6.19
C ALA A 3 25.31 -37.80 5.08
N ALA A 4 25.77 -39.01 5.40
CA ALA A 4 26.31 -39.93 4.42
C ALA A 4 25.24 -40.42 3.41
N ASP A 5 24.02 -40.71 3.87
CA ASP A 5 22.89 -41.07 2.99
C ASP A 5 22.51 -39.92 2.06
N LEU A 6 22.52 -38.68 2.58
CA LEU A 6 22.25 -37.48 1.78
C LEU A 6 23.32 -37.27 0.70
N LYS A 7 24.59 -37.48 1.05
CA LYS A 7 25.72 -37.41 0.10
C LYS A 7 25.57 -38.41 -1.02
N GLU A 8 25.25 -39.67 -0.71
CA GLU A 8 25.00 -40.72 -1.70
C GLU A 8 23.77 -40.41 -2.57
N THR A 9 22.72 -39.84 -1.95
CA THR A 9 21.52 -39.41 -2.70
C THR A 9 21.83 -38.26 -3.64
N ALA A 10 22.61 -37.25 -3.21
CA ALA A 10 23.03 -36.12 -4.04
C ALA A 10 23.83 -36.61 -5.27
N LYS A 11 24.77 -37.53 -5.05
CA LYS A 11 25.58 -38.13 -6.10
C LYS A 11 24.73 -38.87 -7.14
N LYS A 12 23.74 -39.64 -6.66
CA LYS A 12 22.81 -40.37 -7.57
C LYS A 12 21.92 -39.38 -8.31
N LEU A 13 21.39 -38.35 -7.62
CA LEU A 13 20.53 -37.35 -8.22
C LEU A 13 21.22 -36.58 -9.34
N LEU A 14 22.52 -36.27 -9.19
CA LEU A 14 23.31 -35.56 -10.20
C LEU A 14 23.33 -36.27 -11.56
N ALA A 15 23.11 -37.59 -11.58
CA ALA A 15 23.02 -38.34 -12.86
C ALA A 15 21.74 -38.04 -13.67
N TYR A 16 20.73 -37.43 -13.03
CA TYR A 16 19.41 -37.17 -13.63
C TYR A 16 19.13 -35.68 -13.84
N VAL A 17 19.79 -34.77 -13.10
CA VAL A 17 19.52 -33.34 -13.14
C VAL A 17 20.75 -32.55 -13.60
N GLY A 18 20.49 -31.37 -14.21
CA GLY A 18 21.53 -30.40 -14.51
C GLY A 18 21.69 -29.43 -13.30
N VAL A 19 22.92 -29.02 -13.05
CA VAL A 19 23.25 -27.94 -12.10
C VAL A 19 24.28 -27.04 -12.78
N SER A 20 23.88 -25.83 -13.13
CA SER A 20 24.75 -24.86 -13.80
C SER A 20 25.49 -23.97 -12.77
N SER A 21 26.83 -24.02 -12.83
CA SER A 21 27.75 -23.10 -12.12
C SER A 21 27.35 -22.74 -10.67
N PRO A 22 27.26 -23.71 -9.73
CA PRO A 22 26.83 -23.42 -8.37
C PRO A 22 27.83 -22.55 -7.62
N ILE A 23 27.31 -21.55 -6.89
CA ILE A 23 28.09 -20.75 -5.94
C ILE A 23 27.96 -21.43 -4.58
N LEU A 24 29.10 -21.82 -4.00
CA LEU A 24 29.18 -22.51 -2.71
C LEU A 24 29.90 -21.65 -1.67
N THR A 25 29.44 -21.73 -0.45
CA THR A 25 30.12 -21.14 0.71
C THR A 25 31.12 -22.12 1.31
N ASP A 26 32.13 -21.62 2.03
CA ASP A 26 33.11 -22.46 2.74
C ASP A 26 32.43 -23.42 3.72
N ARG A 27 31.32 -22.99 4.32
CA ARG A 27 30.51 -23.82 5.21
C ARG A 27 29.91 -25.02 4.48
N GLN A 28 29.38 -24.84 3.28
CA GLN A 28 28.80 -25.94 2.48
C GLN A 28 29.87 -26.94 2.05
N LEU A 29 31.07 -26.46 1.70
CA LEU A 29 32.22 -27.30 1.39
C LEU A 29 32.64 -28.14 2.60
N ALA A 30 32.69 -27.51 3.78
CA ALA A 30 33.05 -28.17 5.04
C ALA A 30 32.00 -29.19 5.49
N ASP A 31 30.69 -28.85 5.38
CA ASP A 31 29.60 -29.76 5.72
C ASP A 31 29.63 -31.02 4.83
N TYR A 32 29.95 -30.88 3.55
CA TYR A 32 30.11 -32.02 2.62
C TYR A 32 31.35 -32.86 2.99
N TYR A 33 32.47 -32.23 3.36
CA TYR A 33 33.70 -32.92 3.80
C TYR A 33 33.42 -33.76 5.04
N LEU A 34 32.74 -33.19 6.02
CA LEU A 34 32.42 -33.84 7.31
C LEU A 34 31.21 -34.79 7.24
N ALA A 35 30.55 -34.91 6.11
CA ALA A 35 29.43 -35.85 5.94
C ALA A 35 29.86 -37.32 6.06
N ASP A 36 31.12 -37.62 5.81
CA ASP A 36 31.75 -38.92 6.09
C ASP A 36 32.05 -39.05 7.58
N GLN A 37 31.46 -40.06 8.22
CA GLN A 37 31.59 -40.27 9.68
C GLN A 37 33.05 -40.53 10.13
N ASP A 38 33.83 -41.24 9.31
CA ASP A 38 35.24 -41.50 9.65
C ASP A 38 36.09 -40.25 9.53
N VAL A 39 35.78 -39.40 8.56
CA VAL A 39 36.42 -38.09 8.39
C VAL A 39 36.08 -37.17 9.57
N TYR A 40 34.78 -37.09 9.91
CA TYR A 40 34.29 -36.30 11.03
C TYR A 40 34.95 -36.74 12.36
N LYS A 41 34.96 -38.04 12.64
CA LYS A 41 35.55 -38.59 13.85
C LYS A 41 37.05 -38.23 13.97
N LYS A 42 37.81 -38.40 12.89
CA LYS A 42 39.25 -38.03 12.86
C LYS A 42 39.46 -36.53 13.04
N ALA A 43 38.61 -35.71 12.42
CA ALA A 43 38.66 -34.25 12.57
C ALA A 43 38.39 -33.84 14.02
N VAL A 44 37.38 -34.41 14.68
CA VAL A 44 37.08 -34.18 16.10
C VAL A 44 38.25 -34.63 16.99
N GLU A 45 38.83 -35.80 16.74
CA GLU A 45 39.95 -36.32 17.49
C GLU A 45 41.21 -35.43 17.41
N SER A 46 41.38 -34.73 16.28
CA SER A 46 42.46 -33.81 16.03
C SER A 46 42.30 -32.44 16.69
N LEU A 47 41.11 -32.10 17.17
CA LEU A 47 40.86 -30.82 17.85
C LEU A 47 41.69 -30.70 19.14
N PRO A 48 42.18 -29.49 19.48
CA PRO A 48 42.73 -29.21 20.80
C PRO A 48 41.72 -29.49 21.93
N ARG A 49 42.21 -29.79 23.13
CA ARG A 49 41.37 -30.15 24.27
C ARG A 49 40.31 -29.09 24.58
N GLU A 50 40.67 -27.83 24.54
CA GLU A 50 39.82 -26.67 24.79
C GLU A 50 38.69 -26.47 23.76
N LYS A 51 38.81 -27.09 22.60
CA LYS A 51 37.78 -27.11 21.56
C LYS A 51 36.89 -28.36 21.59
N ARG A 52 37.18 -29.30 22.51
CA ARG A 52 36.40 -30.54 22.71
C ARG A 52 35.69 -30.60 24.05
N LEU A 53 36.27 -29.98 25.07
CA LEU A 53 35.82 -30.07 26.47
C LEU A 53 35.54 -28.65 27.01
N ASP A 54 34.55 -28.55 27.91
CA ASP A 54 34.28 -27.36 28.68
C ASP A 54 35.31 -27.17 29.86
N SER A 55 35.15 -26.11 30.66
CA SER A 55 35.99 -25.79 31.81
C SER A 55 35.99 -26.90 32.88
N ASP A 56 34.93 -27.69 32.95
CA ASP A 56 34.73 -28.76 33.92
C ASP A 56 35.17 -30.12 33.40
N GLY A 57 35.69 -30.17 32.15
CA GLY A 57 36.20 -31.37 31.51
C GLY A 57 35.11 -32.26 30.86
N ASN A 58 33.86 -31.77 30.73
CA ASN A 58 32.83 -32.46 30.02
C ASN A 58 32.93 -32.16 28.52
N GLN A 59 32.41 -33.07 27.68
CA GLN A 59 32.38 -32.86 26.25
C GLN A 59 31.41 -31.70 25.91
N LEU A 60 31.84 -30.82 25.01
CA LEU A 60 31.00 -29.76 24.48
C LEU A 60 29.74 -30.34 23.80
N SER A 61 28.71 -29.53 23.65
CA SER A 61 27.51 -29.94 22.91
C SER A 61 27.87 -30.35 21.47
N GLU A 62 27.06 -31.24 20.88
CA GLU A 62 27.29 -31.71 19.50
C GLU A 62 27.37 -30.53 18.51
N SER A 63 26.57 -29.48 18.69
CA SER A 63 26.57 -28.29 17.85
C SER A 63 27.88 -27.49 18.00
N GLU A 64 28.37 -27.28 19.21
CA GLU A 64 29.62 -26.57 19.47
C GLU A 64 30.80 -27.35 18.96
N LEU A 65 30.82 -28.67 19.21
CA LEU A 65 31.87 -29.56 18.73
C LEU A 65 31.93 -29.58 17.20
N TYR A 66 30.73 -29.64 16.55
CA TYR A 66 30.66 -29.58 15.10
C TYR A 66 31.20 -28.26 14.54
N ASN A 67 30.79 -27.13 15.12
CA ASN A 67 31.24 -25.80 14.67
C ASN A 67 32.75 -25.65 14.86
N ASN A 68 33.29 -26.07 16.00
CA ASN A 68 34.72 -26.05 16.26
C ASN A 68 35.50 -26.93 15.27
N THR A 69 34.88 -28.04 14.84
CA THR A 69 35.48 -28.94 13.85
C THR A 69 35.51 -28.27 12.48
N VAL A 70 34.42 -27.64 12.06
CA VAL A 70 34.34 -26.89 10.79
C VAL A 70 35.42 -25.79 10.75
N GLU A 71 35.54 -25.00 11.81
CA GLU A 71 36.56 -23.92 11.90
C GLU A 71 38.00 -24.41 11.85
N SER A 72 38.26 -25.68 12.17
CA SER A 72 39.60 -26.25 12.23
C SER A 72 40.04 -26.98 10.95
N ILE A 73 39.16 -27.08 9.93
CA ILE A 73 39.49 -27.72 8.66
C ILE A 73 40.50 -26.87 7.90
N ASP A 74 41.58 -27.51 7.42
CA ASP A 74 42.53 -26.86 6.52
C ASP A 74 41.83 -26.53 5.19
N PRO A 75 41.81 -25.27 4.73
CA PRO A 75 41.19 -24.89 3.46
C PRO A 75 41.69 -25.69 2.25
N SER A 76 42.90 -26.22 2.29
CA SER A 76 43.41 -27.07 1.21
C SER A 76 42.65 -28.38 1.04
N GLN A 77 41.98 -28.85 2.09
CA GLN A 77 41.13 -30.05 2.08
C GLN A 77 39.75 -29.81 1.45
N LEU A 78 39.39 -28.53 1.27
CA LEU A 78 38.10 -28.10 0.70
C LEU A 78 38.21 -27.75 -0.80
N THR A 79 39.17 -28.33 -1.49
CA THR A 79 39.35 -28.13 -2.95
C THR A 79 38.66 -29.22 -3.73
N TYR A 80 37.66 -28.81 -4.55
CA TYR A 80 36.80 -29.72 -5.32
C TYR A 80 36.80 -29.37 -6.81
N SER A 81 36.66 -30.35 -7.65
CA SER A 81 36.39 -30.22 -9.09
C SER A 81 35.00 -29.59 -9.34
N ASP A 82 34.76 -29.13 -10.56
CA ASP A 82 33.46 -28.56 -10.91
C ASP A 82 32.30 -29.56 -10.82
N ASP A 83 32.54 -30.83 -11.11
CA ASP A 83 31.49 -31.86 -10.96
C ASP A 83 31.23 -32.18 -9.46
N GLU A 84 32.26 -32.22 -8.64
CA GLU A 84 32.09 -32.35 -7.19
C GLU A 84 31.35 -31.13 -6.60
N LYS A 85 31.60 -29.94 -7.09
CA LYS A 85 30.84 -28.73 -6.65
C LYS A 85 29.35 -28.83 -6.95
N LYS A 86 28.96 -29.43 -8.08
CA LYS A 86 27.55 -29.68 -8.38
C LYS A 86 26.94 -30.70 -7.40
N GLU A 87 27.68 -31.75 -7.07
CA GLU A 87 27.25 -32.73 -6.06
C GLU A 87 27.12 -32.08 -4.67
N ILE A 88 28.11 -31.27 -4.28
CA ILE A 88 28.07 -30.52 -3.02
C ILE A 88 26.87 -29.59 -2.96
N TYR A 89 26.54 -28.93 -4.06
CA TYR A 89 25.37 -28.06 -4.16
C TYR A 89 24.07 -28.82 -3.89
N LEU A 90 23.87 -29.97 -4.53
CA LEU A 90 22.71 -30.82 -4.29
C LEU A 90 22.70 -31.35 -2.84
N PHE A 91 23.84 -31.81 -2.33
CA PHE A 91 23.96 -32.25 -0.95
C PHE A 91 23.58 -31.14 0.03
N SER A 92 24.04 -29.91 -0.19
CA SER A 92 23.77 -28.78 0.71
C SER A 92 22.27 -28.46 0.78
N GLN A 93 21.55 -28.58 -0.34
CA GLN A 93 20.10 -28.37 -0.36
C GLN A 93 19.36 -29.51 0.36
N LEU A 94 19.77 -30.77 0.15
CA LEU A 94 19.20 -31.91 0.87
C LEU A 94 19.45 -31.81 2.39
N ASN A 95 20.66 -31.42 2.76
CA ASN A 95 21.06 -31.29 4.17
C ASN A 95 20.38 -30.12 4.89
N ALA A 96 19.91 -29.10 4.14
CA ALA A 96 19.17 -27.97 4.70
C ALA A 96 17.70 -28.30 5.03
N VAL A 97 17.17 -29.43 4.53
CA VAL A 97 15.80 -29.86 4.80
C VAL A 97 15.71 -30.45 6.22
N GLY A 98 14.91 -29.83 7.08
CA GLY A 98 14.72 -30.32 8.45
C GLY A 98 13.99 -31.66 8.52
N ASN A 99 14.07 -32.32 9.68
CA ASN A 99 13.37 -33.57 9.92
C ASN A 99 11.85 -33.37 9.77
N PHE A 100 11.19 -34.27 9.05
CA PHE A 100 9.75 -34.24 8.73
C PHE A 100 9.30 -33.02 7.91
N ALA A 101 10.24 -32.31 7.29
CA ALA A 101 9.95 -31.21 6.36
C ALA A 101 10.15 -31.66 4.89
N THR A 102 9.55 -30.92 3.98
CA THR A 102 9.82 -31.00 2.54
C THR A 102 10.53 -29.73 2.09
N GLY A 103 11.42 -29.86 1.11
CA GLY A 103 12.13 -28.74 0.52
C GLY A 103 12.28 -28.95 -0.99
N THR A 104 12.32 -27.86 -1.73
CA THR A 104 12.57 -27.90 -3.17
C THR A 104 14.06 -27.88 -3.43
N ILE A 105 14.52 -28.79 -4.29
CA ILE A 105 15.90 -28.81 -4.77
C ILE A 105 15.94 -27.98 -6.06
N ALA A 106 16.69 -26.89 -6.03
CA ALA A 106 16.89 -26.06 -7.21
C ALA A 106 17.86 -26.74 -8.18
N THR A 107 17.39 -26.98 -9.39
CA THR A 107 18.15 -27.58 -10.50
C THR A 107 17.92 -26.74 -11.75
N ASP A 108 18.66 -27.05 -12.84
CA ASP A 108 18.27 -26.56 -14.15
C ASP A 108 16.88 -27.13 -14.53
N SER A 109 16.18 -26.48 -15.46
CA SER A 109 14.87 -26.94 -15.93
C SER A 109 14.91 -28.39 -16.38
N LEU A 110 14.00 -29.19 -15.85
CA LEU A 110 13.91 -30.59 -16.16
C LEU A 110 13.14 -30.84 -17.48
N SER A 111 13.69 -31.64 -18.36
CA SER A 111 12.97 -32.16 -19.54
C SER A 111 12.01 -33.29 -19.14
N ASP A 112 11.00 -33.56 -19.95
CA ASP A 112 10.05 -34.66 -19.72
C ASP A 112 10.76 -36.00 -19.56
N THR A 113 11.87 -36.23 -20.28
CA THR A 113 12.69 -37.42 -20.14
C THR A 113 13.35 -37.52 -18.78
N GLN A 114 13.90 -36.42 -18.25
CA GLN A 114 14.50 -36.38 -16.92
C GLN A 114 13.44 -36.60 -15.84
N ILE A 115 12.27 -35.99 -16.00
CA ILE A 115 11.11 -36.17 -15.10
C ILE A 115 10.74 -37.66 -15.03
N ALA A 116 10.59 -38.32 -16.18
CA ALA A 116 10.26 -39.74 -16.24
C ALA A 116 11.35 -40.63 -15.62
N LEU A 117 12.64 -40.31 -15.86
CA LEU A 117 13.77 -41.06 -15.29
C LEU A 117 13.82 -40.91 -13.74
N ILE A 118 13.65 -39.73 -13.19
CA ILE A 118 13.65 -39.50 -11.73
C ILE A 118 12.46 -40.22 -11.10
N ALA A 119 11.27 -40.12 -11.71
CA ALA A 119 10.07 -40.81 -11.23
C ALA A 119 10.27 -42.33 -11.20
N SER A 120 10.90 -42.92 -12.23
CA SER A 120 11.21 -44.34 -12.29
C SER A 120 12.33 -44.78 -11.33
N ALA A 121 13.24 -43.86 -10.99
CA ALA A 121 14.36 -44.08 -10.07
C ALA A 121 14.02 -43.90 -8.60
N SER A 122 12.76 -43.68 -8.22
CA SER A 122 12.31 -43.33 -6.85
C SER A 122 12.85 -44.27 -5.76
N LYS A 123 13.04 -45.56 -6.06
CA LYS A 123 13.67 -46.52 -5.11
C LYS A 123 15.15 -46.22 -4.83
N ASN A 124 15.85 -45.70 -5.83
CA ASN A 124 17.28 -45.39 -5.74
C ASN A 124 17.53 -43.96 -5.23
N LEU A 125 16.48 -43.15 -5.14
CA LEU A 125 16.48 -41.75 -4.72
C LEU A 125 15.53 -41.59 -3.52
N PRO A 126 15.84 -42.17 -2.34
CA PRO A 126 14.98 -42.11 -1.20
C PRO A 126 14.73 -40.65 -0.74
N GLY A 127 13.47 -40.31 -0.50
CA GLY A 127 13.05 -38.97 -0.10
C GLY A 127 12.98 -37.95 -1.23
N ILE A 128 13.29 -38.33 -2.49
CA ILE A 128 13.14 -37.46 -3.64
C ILE A 128 11.82 -37.75 -4.35
N SER A 129 11.06 -36.71 -4.63
CA SER A 129 9.83 -36.78 -5.44
C SER A 129 9.81 -35.64 -6.45
N ILE A 130 9.01 -35.81 -7.49
CA ILE A 130 8.74 -34.75 -8.46
C ILE A 130 7.35 -34.20 -8.20
N SER A 131 7.26 -32.88 -8.17
CA SER A 131 6.00 -32.14 -8.14
C SER A 131 6.05 -30.98 -9.13
N THR A 132 4.89 -30.49 -9.51
CA THR A 132 4.79 -29.21 -10.24
C THR A 132 4.89 -28.07 -9.27
N SER A 133 5.66 -27.04 -9.60
CA SER A 133 5.76 -25.79 -8.86
C SER A 133 5.44 -24.62 -9.78
N TRP A 134 5.26 -23.44 -9.22
CA TRP A 134 4.99 -22.22 -9.95
C TRP A 134 5.78 -21.06 -9.35
N ASP A 135 6.11 -20.08 -10.15
CA ASP A 135 6.70 -18.83 -9.72
C ASP A 135 5.82 -17.65 -10.08
N ARG A 136 5.73 -16.69 -9.16
CA ARG A 136 5.07 -15.43 -9.43
C ARG A 136 6.07 -14.47 -10.07
N LYS A 137 5.84 -14.12 -11.34
CA LYS A 137 6.62 -13.10 -12.04
C LYS A 137 5.89 -11.77 -11.95
N VAL A 138 6.42 -10.86 -11.16
CA VAL A 138 5.92 -9.49 -11.06
C VAL A 138 6.60 -8.65 -12.15
N LEU A 139 5.79 -7.94 -12.94
CA LEU A 139 6.30 -6.95 -13.88
C LEU A 139 6.71 -5.69 -13.11
N GLU A 140 7.80 -5.05 -13.54
CA GLU A 140 8.23 -3.78 -12.95
C GLU A 140 7.27 -2.67 -13.35
N THR A 141 6.45 -2.24 -12.40
CA THR A 141 5.53 -1.11 -12.51
C THR A 141 5.52 -0.33 -11.20
N SER A 142 5.02 0.89 -11.21
CA SER A 142 4.82 1.68 -9.99
C SER A 142 3.83 1.03 -9.01
N LEU A 143 3.02 0.06 -9.48
CA LEU A 143 2.01 -0.66 -8.71
C LEU A 143 2.53 -1.94 -8.06
N SER A 144 3.80 -2.27 -8.19
CA SER A 144 4.37 -3.51 -7.62
C SER A 144 4.10 -3.64 -6.12
N SER A 145 4.11 -2.52 -5.38
CA SER A 145 3.77 -2.48 -3.95
C SER A 145 2.30 -2.80 -3.65
N ILE A 146 1.39 -2.46 -4.57
CA ILE A 146 -0.06 -2.74 -4.46
C ILE A 146 -0.36 -4.19 -4.82
N VAL A 147 0.36 -4.76 -5.79
CA VAL A 147 0.23 -6.18 -6.13
C VAL A 147 0.56 -7.03 -4.91
N GLY A 148 1.63 -6.70 -4.22
CA GLY A 148 2.06 -7.42 -3.03
C GLY A 148 2.99 -8.58 -3.34
N SER A 149 3.09 -9.50 -2.42
CA SER A 149 4.04 -10.61 -2.46
C SER A 149 3.40 -11.94 -2.10
N VAL A 150 4.03 -13.03 -2.53
CA VAL A 150 3.71 -14.40 -2.14
C VAL A 150 4.84 -14.99 -1.30
N SER A 151 4.52 -15.91 -0.41
CA SER A 151 5.52 -16.61 0.39
C SER A 151 6.44 -17.45 -0.52
N SER A 152 7.70 -17.62 -0.12
CA SER A 152 8.59 -18.57 -0.78
C SER A 152 8.20 -20.01 -0.44
N GLU A 153 8.56 -20.97 -1.29
CA GLU A 153 8.38 -22.41 -0.98
C GLU A 153 8.99 -22.82 0.37
N LYS A 154 10.13 -22.26 0.72
CA LYS A 154 10.81 -22.53 1.99
C LYS A 154 10.04 -21.97 3.19
N ALA A 155 9.41 -20.81 3.04
CA ALA A 155 8.63 -20.17 4.09
C ALA A 155 7.27 -20.86 4.26
N GLY A 156 6.65 -21.32 3.17
CA GLY A 156 5.33 -21.93 3.18
C GLY A 156 4.25 -20.98 3.69
N LEU A 157 3.29 -21.56 4.42
CA LEU A 157 2.21 -20.80 5.04
C LEU A 157 2.74 -19.89 6.16
N PRO A 158 2.25 -18.64 6.29
CA PRO A 158 2.53 -17.79 7.45
C PRO A 158 2.10 -18.49 8.75
N ALA A 159 3.00 -18.58 9.74
CA ALA A 159 2.77 -19.36 10.96
C ALA A 159 1.49 -18.95 11.72
N GLU A 160 1.18 -17.67 11.72
CA GLU A 160 0.02 -17.08 12.41
C GLU A 160 -1.32 -17.43 11.75
N GLU A 161 -1.32 -17.73 10.43
CA GLU A 161 -2.50 -18.02 9.62
C GLU A 161 -2.55 -19.50 9.17
N ALA A 162 -1.54 -20.32 9.48
CA ALA A 162 -1.37 -21.67 8.98
C ALA A 162 -2.60 -22.56 9.24
N ASP A 163 -3.15 -22.54 10.46
CA ASP A 163 -4.33 -23.32 10.81
C ASP A 163 -5.58 -22.96 9.97
N ALA A 164 -5.72 -21.69 9.59
CA ALA A 164 -6.82 -21.23 8.76
C ALA A 164 -6.67 -21.74 7.31
N TYR A 165 -5.46 -21.68 6.77
CA TYR A 165 -5.15 -22.20 5.44
C TYR A 165 -5.27 -23.73 5.36
N ILE A 166 -4.79 -24.47 6.39
CA ILE A 166 -4.90 -25.93 6.44
C ILE A 166 -6.37 -26.37 6.43
N LYS A 167 -7.26 -25.66 7.16
CA LYS A 167 -8.71 -25.93 7.14
C LYS A 167 -9.34 -25.72 5.76
N LYS A 168 -8.73 -24.89 4.92
CA LYS A 168 -9.13 -24.64 3.52
C LYS A 168 -8.48 -25.62 2.53
N GLY A 169 -7.69 -26.60 3.00
CA GLY A 169 -7.06 -27.62 2.17
C GLY A 169 -5.63 -27.30 1.70
N TYR A 170 -5.01 -26.25 2.24
CA TYR A 170 -3.62 -25.92 1.95
C TYR A 170 -2.66 -26.84 2.68
N SER A 171 -1.47 -27.04 2.12
CA SER A 171 -0.36 -27.73 2.77
C SER A 171 0.60 -26.71 3.38
N LEU A 172 1.35 -27.12 4.41
CA LEU A 172 2.27 -26.21 5.13
C LEU A 172 3.29 -25.50 4.25
N ASN A 173 3.71 -26.14 3.15
CA ASN A 173 4.67 -25.60 2.20
C ASN A 173 4.02 -24.93 0.98
N ASP A 174 2.69 -24.69 1.01
CA ASP A 174 2.03 -23.94 -0.04
C ASP A 174 2.45 -22.48 -0.02
N ARG A 175 2.62 -21.94 -1.22
CA ARG A 175 2.88 -20.52 -1.43
C ARG A 175 1.55 -19.79 -1.46
N VAL A 176 1.44 -18.76 -0.65
CA VAL A 176 0.22 -17.94 -0.52
C VAL A 176 0.57 -16.47 -0.58
N GLY A 177 -0.40 -15.66 -0.97
CA GLY A 177 -0.29 -14.20 -0.88
C GLY A 177 -0.05 -13.74 0.56
N THR A 178 0.97 -12.93 0.76
CA THR A 178 1.37 -12.43 2.08
C THR A 178 1.05 -10.96 2.29
N SER A 179 0.79 -10.22 1.20
CA SER A 179 0.44 -8.80 1.28
C SER A 179 -0.47 -8.37 0.12
N TYR A 180 -1.20 -7.32 0.34
CA TYR A 180 -2.06 -6.56 -0.59
C TYR A 180 -2.94 -7.40 -1.53
N LEU A 181 -2.91 -7.20 -2.85
CA LEU A 181 -3.80 -7.91 -3.78
C LEU A 181 -3.56 -9.42 -3.78
N GLU A 182 -2.29 -9.86 -3.71
CA GLU A 182 -1.96 -11.29 -3.61
C GLU A 182 -2.61 -11.92 -2.38
N LYS A 183 -2.58 -11.23 -1.22
CA LYS A 183 -3.22 -11.72 0.02
C LYS A 183 -4.73 -11.61 -0.04
N GLN A 184 -5.26 -10.48 -0.49
CA GLN A 184 -6.69 -10.20 -0.52
C GLN A 184 -7.45 -11.17 -1.44
N TYR A 185 -6.83 -11.53 -2.57
CA TYR A 185 -7.43 -12.39 -3.59
C TYR A 185 -6.80 -13.78 -3.67
N GLU A 186 -6.11 -14.23 -2.59
CA GLU A 186 -5.43 -15.52 -2.54
C GLU A 186 -6.33 -16.68 -3.00
N GLU A 187 -7.55 -16.79 -2.49
CA GLU A 187 -8.49 -17.87 -2.85
C GLU A 187 -8.89 -17.84 -4.33
N THR A 188 -8.85 -16.67 -4.96
CA THR A 188 -9.13 -16.51 -6.39
C THR A 188 -7.93 -16.86 -7.25
N LEU A 189 -6.74 -16.45 -6.81
CA LEU A 189 -5.49 -16.57 -7.54
C LEU A 189 -4.86 -17.96 -7.39
N GLN A 190 -5.22 -18.70 -6.34
CA GLN A 190 -4.74 -20.06 -6.13
C GLN A 190 -5.35 -21.01 -7.15
N GLY A 191 -4.50 -21.85 -7.73
CA GLY A 191 -4.94 -22.95 -8.58
C GLY A 191 -5.34 -24.19 -7.79
N LYS A 192 -5.84 -25.19 -8.48
CA LYS A 192 -6.03 -26.53 -7.94
C LYS A 192 -4.83 -27.41 -8.32
N ARG A 193 -4.37 -28.22 -7.38
CA ARG A 193 -3.30 -29.18 -7.62
C ARG A 193 -3.80 -30.35 -8.46
N SER A 194 -2.92 -30.93 -9.27
CA SER A 194 -3.20 -32.24 -9.85
C SER A 194 -3.06 -33.31 -8.77
N VAL A 195 -3.99 -34.25 -8.76
CA VAL A 195 -3.95 -35.44 -7.88
C VAL A 195 -3.74 -36.66 -8.76
N LYS A 196 -2.70 -37.43 -8.45
CA LYS A 196 -2.38 -38.67 -9.13
C LYS A 196 -2.34 -39.82 -8.16
N GLU A 197 -2.98 -40.93 -8.51
CA GLU A 197 -2.86 -42.21 -7.79
C GLU A 197 -1.71 -43.01 -8.43
N ILE A 198 -0.78 -43.45 -7.60
CA ILE A 198 0.36 -44.25 -8.02
C ILE A 198 0.20 -45.65 -7.41
N GLN A 199 0.03 -46.66 -8.23
CA GLN A 199 0.00 -48.04 -7.79
C GLN A 199 1.40 -48.64 -7.89
N LEU A 200 1.80 -49.31 -6.81
CA LEU A 200 3.12 -49.95 -6.72
C LEU A 200 2.94 -51.48 -6.68
N ASP A 201 3.83 -52.19 -7.39
CA ASP A 201 3.92 -53.65 -7.28
C ASP A 201 4.41 -54.07 -5.88
N LYS A 202 4.38 -55.37 -5.61
CA LYS A 202 4.87 -55.96 -4.35
C LYS A 202 6.34 -55.70 -4.04
N TYR A 203 7.09 -55.24 -5.02
CA TYR A 203 8.51 -54.88 -4.88
C TYR A 203 8.68 -53.35 -4.76
N GLY A 204 7.55 -52.58 -4.79
CA GLY A 204 7.51 -51.14 -4.71
C GLY A 204 7.95 -50.45 -6.02
N ASN A 205 7.90 -51.11 -7.17
CA ASN A 205 8.02 -50.46 -8.47
C ASN A 205 6.67 -49.85 -8.83
N MET A 206 6.70 -48.73 -9.57
CA MET A 206 5.49 -48.14 -10.09
C MET A 206 4.87 -49.06 -11.14
N GLU A 207 3.65 -49.52 -10.91
CA GLU A 207 2.87 -50.37 -11.80
C GLU A 207 1.97 -49.54 -12.71
N SER A 208 1.30 -48.52 -12.13
CA SER A 208 0.46 -47.57 -12.85
C SER A 208 0.45 -46.20 -12.21
N VAL A 209 0.17 -45.16 -13.02
CA VAL A 209 -0.15 -43.81 -12.56
C VAL A 209 -1.49 -43.45 -13.18
N GLU A 210 -2.47 -43.22 -12.36
CA GLU A 210 -3.78 -42.73 -12.77
C GLU A 210 -3.92 -41.25 -12.38
N ASN A 211 -4.34 -40.42 -13.31
CA ASN A 211 -4.62 -39.02 -13.03
C ASN A 211 -6.04 -38.93 -12.48
N ILE A 212 -6.17 -38.64 -11.16
CA ILE A 212 -7.45 -38.57 -10.48
C ILE A 212 -8.08 -37.18 -10.67
N GLU A 213 -7.28 -36.12 -10.62
CA GLU A 213 -7.72 -34.76 -10.80
C GLU A 213 -6.65 -33.95 -11.55
N ASP A 214 -7.06 -33.26 -12.61
CA ASP A 214 -6.16 -32.36 -13.34
C ASP A 214 -5.95 -31.08 -12.53
N GLY A 215 -4.70 -30.64 -12.43
CA GLY A 215 -4.35 -29.35 -11.88
C GLY A 215 -4.89 -28.23 -12.78
N THR A 216 -5.42 -27.18 -12.16
CA THR A 216 -5.87 -25.98 -12.87
C THR A 216 -5.19 -24.75 -12.33
N LYS A 217 -4.81 -23.84 -13.23
CA LYS A 217 -4.34 -22.49 -12.85
C LYS A 217 -5.47 -21.75 -12.12
N GLY A 218 -5.14 -20.94 -11.12
CA GLY A 218 -6.09 -20.01 -10.48
C GLY A 218 -6.68 -19.02 -11.47
N ASN A 219 -7.73 -18.36 -11.05
CA ASN A 219 -8.39 -17.32 -11.83
C ASN A 219 -7.53 -16.07 -11.95
N ASN A 220 -7.91 -15.18 -12.84
CA ASN A 220 -7.26 -13.90 -13.02
C ASN A 220 -8.11 -12.81 -12.39
N ILE A 221 -7.48 -11.79 -11.82
CA ILE A 221 -8.13 -10.54 -11.46
C ILE A 221 -7.75 -9.47 -12.49
N LYS A 222 -8.74 -8.70 -12.96
CA LYS A 222 -8.52 -7.53 -13.80
C LYS A 222 -8.69 -6.28 -12.96
N LEU A 223 -7.74 -5.36 -13.04
CA LEU A 223 -7.77 -4.13 -12.26
C LEU A 223 -8.56 -3.04 -12.98
N THR A 224 -9.07 -2.08 -12.21
CA THR A 224 -9.70 -0.85 -12.70
C THR A 224 -8.69 0.18 -13.21
N ILE A 225 -7.41 -0.01 -12.88
CA ILE A 225 -6.33 0.89 -13.24
C ILE A 225 -5.89 0.64 -14.68
N ASP A 226 -5.91 1.67 -15.50
CA ASP A 226 -5.27 1.70 -16.82
C ASP A 226 -3.79 2.06 -16.65
N LEU A 227 -2.88 1.15 -17.01
CA LEU A 227 -1.44 1.36 -16.85
C LEU A 227 -0.92 2.55 -17.65
N ALA A 228 -1.48 2.83 -18.84
CA ALA A 228 -1.03 3.97 -19.64
C ALA A 228 -1.40 5.30 -18.97
N PHE A 229 -2.58 5.38 -18.34
CA PHE A 229 -2.96 6.54 -17.54
C PHE A 229 -2.13 6.61 -16.24
N GLN A 230 -1.94 5.48 -15.53
CA GLN A 230 -1.10 5.41 -14.33
C GLN A 230 0.33 5.94 -14.61
N ASP A 231 0.98 5.43 -15.66
CA ASP A 231 2.33 5.85 -16.06
C ASP A 231 2.38 7.35 -16.41
N SER A 232 1.32 7.87 -17.03
CA SER A 232 1.19 9.29 -17.34
C SER A 232 1.12 10.14 -16.07
N VAL A 233 0.36 9.70 -15.06
CA VAL A 233 0.26 10.37 -13.75
C VAL A 233 1.59 10.30 -13.00
N ASP A 234 2.25 9.14 -12.99
CA ASP A 234 3.56 8.96 -12.33
C ASP A 234 4.61 9.91 -12.90
N ASN A 235 4.69 10.00 -14.23
CA ASN A 235 5.59 10.91 -14.91
C ASN A 235 5.24 12.38 -14.62
N LEU A 236 3.96 12.71 -14.55
CA LEU A 236 3.49 14.04 -14.18
C LEU A 236 3.95 14.42 -12.76
N LEU A 237 3.71 13.55 -11.76
CA LEU A 237 4.14 13.79 -10.38
C LEU A 237 5.66 13.97 -10.29
N LYS A 238 6.42 13.10 -10.97
CA LYS A 238 7.88 13.19 -11.03
C LYS A 238 8.35 14.51 -11.65
N SER A 239 7.68 14.98 -12.69
CA SER A 239 8.00 16.26 -13.35
C SER A 239 7.76 17.44 -12.40
N TYR A 240 6.60 17.49 -11.75
CA TYR A 240 6.28 18.53 -10.77
C TYR A 240 7.23 18.51 -9.57
N PHE A 241 7.51 17.33 -9.03
CA PHE A 241 8.41 17.18 -7.90
C PHE A 241 9.83 17.66 -8.23
N ASN A 242 10.37 17.27 -9.39
CA ASN A 242 11.69 17.72 -9.86
C ASN A 242 11.72 19.22 -10.10
N SER A 243 10.65 19.82 -10.61
CA SER A 243 10.54 21.27 -10.78
C SER A 243 10.59 22.01 -9.44
N GLU A 244 9.82 21.53 -8.44
CA GLU A 244 9.85 22.10 -7.10
C GLU A 244 11.17 21.84 -6.38
N LEU A 245 11.81 20.69 -6.61
CA LEU A 245 13.14 20.40 -6.08
C LEU A 245 14.19 21.34 -6.68
N GLY A 246 14.11 21.59 -7.99
CA GLY A 246 15.02 22.48 -8.71
C GLY A 246 14.94 23.95 -8.27
N ASN A 247 13.79 24.42 -7.82
CA ASN A 247 13.59 25.77 -7.27
C ASN A 247 13.74 25.84 -5.74
N GLY A 248 14.05 24.69 -5.08
CA GLY A 248 14.28 24.57 -3.65
C GLY A 248 13.01 24.34 -2.82
N GLY A 249 11.82 24.33 -3.44
CA GLY A 249 10.53 24.16 -2.76
C GLY A 249 10.37 22.77 -2.15
N ALA A 250 10.79 21.72 -2.85
CA ALA A 250 10.64 20.32 -2.40
C ALA A 250 11.82 19.78 -1.57
N ARG A 251 12.77 20.61 -1.16
CA ARG A 251 13.98 20.15 -0.45
C ARG A 251 13.68 19.32 0.80
N TYR A 252 12.61 19.64 1.50
CA TYR A 252 12.20 18.97 2.75
C TYR A 252 10.93 18.12 2.57
N SER A 253 10.42 18.03 1.34
CA SER A 253 9.25 17.23 1.05
C SER A 253 9.62 15.75 0.96
N GLU A 254 8.92 14.89 1.69
CA GLU A 254 9.10 13.44 1.68
C GLU A 254 8.47 12.77 0.44
N GLY A 255 7.82 13.55 -0.43
CA GLY A 255 7.24 13.03 -1.65
C GLY A 255 6.03 13.80 -2.16
N VAL A 256 5.34 13.21 -3.12
CA VAL A 256 4.06 13.70 -3.65
C VAL A 256 3.16 12.53 -3.95
N TYR A 257 1.85 12.68 -3.67
CA TYR A 257 0.87 11.60 -3.77
C TYR A 257 -0.38 12.10 -4.48
N ALA A 258 -0.95 11.25 -5.34
CA ALA A 258 -2.22 11.52 -5.98
C ALA A 258 -3.06 10.24 -6.11
N VAL A 259 -4.36 10.38 -5.94
CA VAL A 259 -5.36 9.35 -6.19
C VAL A 259 -6.40 9.91 -7.14
N ALA A 260 -6.75 9.14 -8.15
CA ALA A 260 -7.88 9.38 -9.03
C ALA A 260 -8.85 8.21 -8.96
N LEU A 261 -10.14 8.50 -8.79
CA LEU A 261 -11.20 7.49 -8.76
C LEU A 261 -12.44 7.95 -9.51
N ASN A 262 -13.27 7.00 -9.95
CA ASN A 262 -14.60 7.29 -10.46
C ASN A 262 -15.56 7.49 -9.28
N PRO A 263 -16.16 8.67 -9.09
CA PRO A 263 -16.97 8.96 -7.92
C PRO A 263 -18.29 8.16 -7.85
N LYS A 264 -18.78 7.65 -8.99
CA LYS A 264 -20.04 6.92 -9.08
C LYS A 264 -19.89 5.42 -8.82
N THR A 265 -18.75 4.85 -9.25
CA THR A 265 -18.52 3.40 -9.14
C THR A 265 -17.55 3.03 -8.03
N GLY A 266 -16.68 3.96 -7.62
CA GLY A 266 -15.57 3.69 -6.71
C GLY A 266 -14.34 3.09 -7.42
N ALA A 267 -14.39 2.84 -8.73
CA ALA A 267 -13.25 2.33 -9.48
C ALA A 267 -12.04 3.25 -9.32
N VAL A 268 -10.93 2.73 -8.80
CA VAL A 268 -9.67 3.45 -8.70
C VAL A 268 -9.05 3.51 -10.09
N LEU A 269 -8.81 4.73 -10.58
CA LEU A 269 -8.27 4.99 -11.92
C LEU A 269 -6.75 5.13 -11.89
N SER A 270 -6.20 5.68 -10.80
CA SER A 270 -4.77 5.79 -10.56
C SER A 270 -4.47 5.92 -9.07
N MET A 271 -3.38 5.29 -8.64
CA MET A 271 -2.77 5.42 -7.31
C MET A 271 -1.29 5.73 -7.51
N SER A 272 -0.95 7.01 -7.53
CA SER A 272 0.41 7.45 -7.82
C SER A 272 1.05 8.06 -6.58
N GLY A 273 2.23 7.58 -6.23
CA GLY A 273 3.04 8.10 -5.14
C GLY A 273 4.51 8.13 -5.54
N LEU A 274 5.18 9.19 -5.15
CA LEU A 274 6.62 9.35 -5.30
C LEU A 274 7.20 9.70 -3.93
N LYS A 275 8.02 8.82 -3.39
CA LYS A 275 8.75 9.02 -2.13
C LYS A 275 10.12 9.63 -2.40
N HIS A 276 10.48 10.62 -1.61
CA HIS A 276 11.78 11.28 -1.62
C HIS A 276 12.54 10.96 -0.34
N ASP A 277 13.69 10.32 -0.47
CA ASP A 277 14.60 10.11 0.65
C ASP A 277 15.41 11.39 0.90
N LEU A 278 15.13 12.05 2.01
CA LEU A 278 15.76 13.33 2.36
C LEU A 278 17.28 13.23 2.62
N LYS A 279 17.81 12.02 2.80
CA LYS A 279 19.25 11.80 3.05
C LYS A 279 20.02 11.52 1.77
N THR A 280 19.49 10.66 0.92
CA THR A 280 20.14 10.25 -0.34
C THR A 280 19.72 11.12 -1.52
N GLY A 281 18.53 11.73 -1.46
CA GLY A 281 17.90 12.44 -2.56
C GLY A 281 17.21 11.52 -3.57
N ASP A 282 17.11 10.22 -3.28
CA ASP A 282 16.50 9.26 -4.19
C ASP A 282 14.99 9.43 -4.27
N LEU A 283 14.46 9.27 -5.47
CA LEU A 283 13.04 9.27 -5.77
C LEU A 283 12.59 7.87 -6.16
N THR A 284 11.68 7.30 -5.39
CA THR A 284 11.16 5.94 -5.60
C THR A 284 9.64 5.93 -5.69
N PRO A 285 9.04 5.06 -6.55
CA PRO A 285 7.59 4.87 -6.56
C PRO A 285 7.07 4.43 -5.17
N ASP A 286 5.95 5.01 -4.74
CA ASP A 286 5.30 4.72 -3.45
C ASP A 286 3.77 4.80 -3.59
N SER A 287 3.20 4.01 -4.50
CA SER A 287 1.75 3.95 -4.70
C SER A 287 1.01 3.52 -3.43
N LEU A 288 1.64 2.66 -2.61
CA LEU A 288 1.10 2.23 -1.32
C LEU A 288 0.93 3.39 -0.34
N GLY A 289 1.82 4.39 -0.38
CA GLY A 289 1.72 5.60 0.44
C GLY A 289 0.41 6.35 0.26
N THR A 290 -0.33 6.13 -0.83
CA THR A 290 -1.66 6.73 -1.05
C THR A 290 -2.73 6.22 -0.08
N VAL A 291 -2.55 5.02 0.51
CA VAL A 291 -3.48 4.41 1.48
C VAL A 291 -2.89 4.25 2.88
N THR A 292 -1.57 4.43 3.03
CA THR A 292 -0.89 4.24 4.33
C THR A 292 -0.34 5.52 4.94
N ASN A 293 0.13 6.47 4.12
CA ASN A 293 0.70 7.72 4.61
C ASN A 293 -0.40 8.74 4.92
N VAL A 294 -0.23 9.48 6.02
CA VAL A 294 -1.22 10.42 6.52
C VAL A 294 -0.64 11.83 6.56
N PHE A 295 -1.45 12.81 6.17
CA PHE A 295 -1.02 14.19 6.02
C PHE A 295 -2.07 15.15 6.58
N VAL A 296 -1.61 16.29 7.09
CA VAL A 296 -2.49 17.41 7.47
C VAL A 296 -3.17 17.93 6.20
N PRO A 297 -4.52 17.85 6.11
CA PRO A 297 -5.24 18.13 4.87
C PRO A 297 -5.35 19.63 4.55
N GLY A 298 -5.36 20.48 5.55
CA GLY A 298 -5.66 21.90 5.41
C GLY A 298 -7.08 22.15 4.92
N SER A 299 -7.28 23.26 4.25
CA SER A 299 -8.60 23.78 3.85
C SER A 299 -9.42 22.90 2.93
N VAL A 300 -8.90 21.76 2.43
CA VAL A 300 -9.70 20.87 1.56
C VAL A 300 -10.91 20.29 2.30
N VAL A 301 -10.84 20.09 3.62
CA VAL A 301 -11.91 19.48 4.43
C VAL A 301 -13.04 20.44 4.85
N LYS A 302 -12.98 21.71 4.48
CA LYS A 302 -13.95 22.75 4.95
C LYS A 302 -15.40 22.46 4.59
N ALA A 303 -15.66 21.73 3.51
CA ALA A 303 -17.02 21.31 3.18
C ALA A 303 -17.59 20.36 4.24
N ALA A 304 -16.79 19.44 4.79
CA ALA A 304 -17.22 18.57 5.88
C ALA A 304 -17.50 19.38 7.17
N THR A 305 -16.79 20.46 7.42
CA THR A 305 -17.08 21.37 8.55
C THR A 305 -18.40 22.12 8.38
N ILE A 306 -18.69 22.60 7.16
CA ILE A 306 -19.98 23.24 6.86
C ILE A 306 -21.11 22.20 7.02
N SER A 307 -20.92 20.98 6.52
CA SER A 307 -21.89 19.87 6.69
C SER A 307 -22.17 19.59 8.16
N SER A 308 -21.12 19.56 9.00
CA SER A 308 -21.29 19.40 10.45
C SER A 308 -22.10 20.56 11.07
N GLY A 309 -21.96 21.76 10.53
CA GLY A 309 -22.80 22.90 10.90
C GLY A 309 -24.28 22.68 10.60
N TRP A 310 -24.62 22.13 9.42
CA TRP A 310 -26.00 21.80 9.05
C TRP A 310 -26.57 20.65 9.88
N GLU A 311 -25.85 19.56 10.00
CA GLU A 311 -26.28 18.40 10.79
C GLU A 311 -26.57 18.72 12.25
N ASN A 312 -25.84 19.67 12.81
CA ASN A 312 -26.00 20.08 14.21
C ASN A 312 -26.92 21.31 14.38
N GLY A 313 -27.61 21.74 13.31
CA GLY A 313 -28.56 22.87 13.34
C GLY A 313 -27.91 24.23 13.61
N VAL A 314 -26.61 24.36 13.37
CA VAL A 314 -25.83 25.61 13.55
C VAL A 314 -25.94 26.49 12.31
N LEU A 315 -25.97 25.87 11.15
CA LEU A 315 -26.12 26.51 9.85
C LEU A 315 -27.44 26.10 9.19
N SER A 316 -27.94 26.92 8.26
CA SER A 316 -29.13 26.64 7.47
C SER A 316 -28.91 27.11 6.02
N GLY A 317 -28.94 26.18 5.07
CA GLY A 317 -28.72 26.46 3.65
C GLY A 317 -27.44 27.28 3.40
N ASN A 318 -27.51 28.24 2.47
CA ASN A 318 -26.37 29.13 2.14
C ASN A 318 -26.26 30.31 3.12
N GLN A 319 -26.21 30.00 4.42
CA GLN A 319 -26.20 31.01 5.49
C GLN A 319 -25.03 31.98 5.41
N THR A 320 -25.32 33.26 5.66
CA THR A 320 -24.32 34.34 5.74
C THR A 320 -23.77 34.50 7.14
N LEU A 321 -22.45 34.50 7.31
CA LEU A 321 -21.73 34.88 8.50
C LEU A 321 -20.76 36.02 8.18
N THR A 322 -20.36 36.81 9.20
CA THR A 322 -19.35 37.85 9.01
C THR A 322 -17.96 37.27 9.07
N ASP A 323 -17.20 37.34 7.95
CA ASP A 323 -15.76 37.09 8.00
C ASP A 323 -15.04 38.23 8.69
N GLN A 324 -14.42 37.95 9.82
CA GLN A 324 -13.72 38.91 10.65
C GLN A 324 -12.59 38.21 11.41
N PRO A 325 -11.65 38.98 12.03
CA PRO A 325 -10.69 38.38 12.94
C PRO A 325 -11.42 37.67 14.07
N ILE A 326 -11.11 36.41 14.28
CA ILE A 326 -11.62 35.66 15.43
C ILE A 326 -10.60 35.80 16.56
N VAL A 327 -11.03 36.47 17.63
CA VAL A 327 -10.21 36.78 18.81
C VAL A 327 -10.86 36.18 20.03
N PHE A 328 -10.18 35.26 20.70
CA PHE A 328 -10.58 34.74 22.00
C PHE A 328 -9.75 35.41 23.11
N GLN A 329 -10.28 35.47 24.33
CA GLN A 329 -9.55 36.00 25.44
C GLN A 329 -8.22 35.24 25.67
N GLY A 330 -7.11 35.95 25.61
CA GLY A 330 -5.77 35.40 25.86
C GLY A 330 -5.18 34.61 24.69
N SER A 331 -5.79 34.66 23.51
CA SER A 331 -5.25 33.98 22.30
C SER A 331 -4.80 34.96 21.20
N ALA A 332 -3.92 34.49 20.33
CA ALA A 332 -3.64 35.20 19.09
C ALA A 332 -4.88 35.14 18.16
N PRO A 333 -5.11 36.19 17.35
CA PRO A 333 -6.21 36.24 16.41
C PRO A 333 -6.06 35.16 15.30
N ILE A 334 -7.19 34.53 14.94
CA ILE A 334 -7.28 33.66 13.76
C ILE A 334 -7.81 34.49 12.60
N TYR A 335 -7.15 34.42 11.45
CA TYR A 335 -7.48 35.17 10.26
C TYR A 335 -7.79 34.25 9.07
N SER A 336 -8.68 34.73 8.17
CA SER A 336 -8.69 34.30 6.77
C SER A 336 -7.51 34.98 6.04
N TRP A 337 -6.93 34.34 5.04
CA TRP A 337 -5.68 34.77 4.40
C TRP A 337 -5.71 36.21 3.83
N TYR A 338 -6.89 36.65 3.39
CA TYR A 338 -7.13 37.97 2.77
C TYR A 338 -7.43 39.10 3.77
N LYS A 339 -7.53 38.80 5.04
CA LYS A 339 -8.06 39.68 6.07
C LYS A 339 -7.37 41.06 6.15
N LEU A 340 -6.06 41.08 6.06
CA LEU A 340 -5.28 42.32 6.15
C LEU A 340 -5.56 43.30 5.02
N ALA A 341 -6.02 42.80 3.86
CA ALA A 341 -6.30 43.60 2.68
C ALA A 341 -7.76 44.10 2.59
N TYR A 342 -8.73 43.29 3.06
CA TYR A 342 -10.15 43.52 2.75
C TYR A 342 -11.06 43.84 3.97
N GLY A 343 -10.55 43.77 5.20
CA GLY A 343 -11.36 44.06 6.38
C GLY A 343 -12.41 42.97 6.71
N SER A 344 -13.49 43.35 7.42
CA SER A 344 -14.59 42.44 7.79
C SER A 344 -15.78 42.66 6.88
N PHE A 345 -16.38 41.57 6.36
CA PHE A 345 -17.54 41.63 5.47
C PHE A 345 -18.37 40.33 5.57
N PRO A 346 -19.65 40.37 5.19
CA PRO A 346 -20.50 39.17 5.18
C PRO A 346 -20.12 38.26 4.03
N ILE A 347 -20.10 36.94 4.28
CA ILE A 347 -19.91 35.90 3.29
C ILE A 347 -20.90 34.75 3.51
N THR A 348 -21.35 34.15 2.44
CA THR A 348 -22.20 32.94 2.43
C THR A 348 -21.37 31.67 2.60
N ALA A 349 -22.02 30.51 2.80
CA ALA A 349 -21.34 29.21 2.83
C ALA A 349 -20.59 28.91 1.50
N VAL A 350 -21.18 29.28 0.36
CA VAL A 350 -20.55 29.17 -0.99
C VAL A 350 -19.26 30.01 -1.03
N GLU A 351 -19.36 31.29 -0.65
CA GLU A 351 -18.20 32.21 -0.63
C GLU A 351 -17.14 31.80 0.40
N ALA A 352 -17.56 31.18 1.52
CA ALA A 352 -16.64 30.65 2.53
C ALA A 352 -15.76 29.51 1.95
N LEU A 353 -16.29 28.70 1.04
CA LEU A 353 -15.52 27.71 0.29
C LEU A 353 -14.68 28.37 -0.79
N GLU A 354 -15.22 29.28 -1.59
CA GLU A 354 -14.54 30.01 -2.66
C GLU A 354 -13.30 30.75 -2.13
N TYR A 355 -13.48 31.54 -1.08
CA TYR A 355 -12.44 32.35 -0.45
C TYR A 355 -11.61 31.58 0.57
N SER A 356 -11.99 30.34 0.85
CA SER A 356 -11.32 29.50 1.85
C SER A 356 -11.28 30.14 3.24
N SER A 357 -12.40 30.71 3.71
CA SER A 357 -12.51 31.41 5.00
C SER A 357 -12.23 30.49 6.19
N ASN A 358 -11.28 30.87 7.04
CA ASN A 358 -11.08 30.24 8.35
C ASN A 358 -12.11 30.74 9.36
N ALA A 359 -12.44 32.03 9.31
CA ALA A 359 -13.36 32.67 10.26
C ALA A 359 -14.76 32.02 10.19
N TYR A 360 -15.25 31.68 9.00
CA TYR A 360 -16.51 30.98 8.84
C TYR A 360 -16.50 29.61 9.53
N MET A 361 -15.41 28.82 9.32
CA MET A 361 -15.25 27.48 9.93
C MET A 361 -15.16 27.56 11.46
N VAL A 362 -14.43 28.53 12.01
CA VAL A 362 -14.30 28.73 13.45
C VAL A 362 -15.66 29.09 14.07
N GLN A 363 -16.44 29.96 13.43
CA GLN A 363 -17.78 30.32 13.92
C GLN A 363 -18.73 29.12 13.87
N THR A 364 -18.64 28.29 12.80
CA THR A 364 -19.39 27.03 12.71
C THR A 364 -19.01 26.08 13.85
N ALA A 365 -17.72 25.87 14.09
CA ALA A 365 -17.24 25.00 15.17
C ALA A 365 -17.68 25.50 16.56
N LEU A 366 -17.63 26.81 16.81
CA LEU A 366 -18.16 27.39 18.04
C LEU A 366 -19.66 27.11 18.21
N GLY A 367 -20.44 27.25 17.13
CA GLY A 367 -21.85 26.92 17.12
C GLY A 367 -22.11 25.45 17.48
N ILE A 368 -21.34 24.51 16.94
CA ILE A 368 -21.42 23.07 17.28
C ILE A 368 -21.14 22.85 18.78
N MET A 369 -20.25 23.66 19.37
CA MET A 369 -19.97 23.65 20.82
C MET A 369 -21.04 24.36 21.64
N GLY A 370 -22.06 24.95 21.00
CA GLY A 370 -23.18 25.66 21.66
C GLY A 370 -22.90 27.10 22.01
N GLN A 371 -21.94 27.77 21.36
CA GLN A 371 -21.56 29.15 21.62
C GLN A 371 -21.59 29.97 20.31
N THR A 372 -22.07 31.23 20.45
CA THR A 372 -22.02 32.20 19.35
C THR A 372 -20.81 33.11 19.54
N TYR A 373 -20.03 33.30 18.47
CA TYR A 373 -18.83 34.14 18.53
C TYR A 373 -19.16 35.58 18.88
N GLN A 374 -18.38 36.11 19.85
CA GLN A 374 -18.29 37.50 20.16
C GLN A 374 -16.81 37.91 20.27
N PRO A 375 -16.43 39.10 19.79
CA PRO A 375 -15.04 39.55 19.87
C PRO A 375 -14.48 39.50 21.28
N ASN A 376 -13.29 38.90 21.43
CA ASN A 376 -12.58 38.76 22.71
C ASN A 376 -13.36 37.98 23.80
N MET A 377 -14.24 37.06 23.38
CA MET A 377 -15.01 36.23 24.32
C MET A 377 -14.13 35.27 25.10
N PHE A 378 -14.55 34.96 26.33
CA PHE A 378 -14.07 33.77 27.04
C PHE A 378 -14.83 32.55 26.56
N VAL A 379 -14.10 31.49 26.22
CA VAL A 379 -14.69 30.24 25.68
C VAL A 379 -14.95 29.26 26.81
N LEU A 380 -16.17 28.74 26.88
CA LEU A 380 -16.55 27.64 27.78
C LEU A 380 -16.24 26.31 27.11
N THR A 381 -15.42 25.46 27.74
CA THR A 381 -14.95 24.18 27.15
C THR A 381 -15.71 22.95 27.64
N ASN A 382 -16.81 23.12 28.38
CA ASN A 382 -17.60 22.02 28.95
C ASN A 382 -18.12 21.02 27.89
N ASN A 383 -18.39 21.52 26.67
CA ASN A 383 -18.92 20.73 25.56
C ASN A 383 -17.84 20.35 24.51
N LEU A 384 -16.56 20.56 24.82
CA LEU A 384 -15.48 20.38 23.85
C LEU A 384 -15.43 18.96 23.33
N GLU A 385 -15.50 17.95 24.20
CA GLU A 385 -15.47 16.53 23.81
C GLU A 385 -16.66 16.18 22.89
N SER A 386 -17.87 16.58 23.27
CA SER A 386 -19.06 16.37 22.46
C SER A 386 -18.96 17.06 21.10
N ALA A 387 -18.45 18.29 21.06
CA ALA A 387 -18.30 19.06 19.83
C ALA A 387 -17.24 18.46 18.89
N MET A 388 -16.11 18.00 19.42
CA MET A 388 -15.10 17.27 18.64
C MET A 388 -15.68 15.96 18.10
N GLY A 389 -16.42 15.22 18.92
CA GLY A 389 -17.10 13.99 18.52
C GLY A 389 -18.07 14.22 17.36
N LYS A 390 -18.90 15.25 17.42
CA LYS A 390 -19.82 15.64 16.35
C LYS A 390 -19.10 16.01 15.06
N LEU A 391 -18.05 16.84 15.14
CA LEU A 391 -17.24 17.25 13.99
C LEU A 391 -16.61 16.02 13.30
N ARG A 392 -15.97 15.15 14.07
CA ARG A 392 -15.33 13.92 13.58
C ARG A 392 -16.35 12.90 13.04
N SER A 393 -17.55 12.83 13.64
CA SER A 393 -18.64 11.96 13.13
C SER A 393 -19.03 12.36 11.71
N THR A 394 -19.28 13.65 11.46
CA THR A 394 -19.56 14.16 10.12
C THR A 394 -18.38 13.92 9.16
N PHE A 395 -17.14 14.15 9.63
CA PHE A 395 -15.95 13.87 8.81
C PHE A 395 -15.88 12.39 8.39
N ALA A 396 -16.21 11.47 9.31
CA ALA A 396 -16.23 10.04 9.04
C ALA A 396 -17.32 9.63 8.02
N GLU A 397 -18.42 10.37 7.90
CA GLU A 397 -19.42 10.14 6.85
C GLU A 397 -18.85 10.35 5.44
N TYR A 398 -17.84 11.19 5.31
CA TYR A 398 -17.08 11.39 4.08
C TYR A 398 -15.88 10.43 3.90
N GLY A 399 -15.59 9.59 4.89
CA GLY A 399 -14.42 8.71 4.91
C GLY A 399 -13.19 9.29 5.59
N LEU A 400 -13.26 10.54 6.10
CA LEU A 400 -12.14 11.19 6.79
C LEU A 400 -12.02 10.63 8.23
N GLY A 401 -10.91 9.97 8.54
CA GLY A 401 -10.71 9.32 9.83
C GLY A 401 -11.45 7.98 10.01
N ALA A 402 -11.92 7.40 8.91
CA ALA A 402 -12.59 6.10 8.87
C ALA A 402 -12.00 5.23 7.75
N SER A 403 -12.28 3.92 7.78
CA SER A 403 -11.95 3.03 6.67
C SER A 403 -12.64 3.50 5.39
N THR A 404 -11.89 3.52 4.28
CA THR A 404 -12.44 3.80 2.95
C THR A 404 -13.22 2.62 2.40
N GLY A 405 -12.91 1.41 2.87
CA GLY A 405 -13.47 0.16 2.39
C GLY A 405 -12.87 -0.31 1.07
N ILE A 406 -11.67 0.20 0.71
CA ILE A 406 -10.92 -0.27 -0.45
C ILE A 406 -10.62 -1.76 -0.32
N ASP A 407 -10.58 -2.46 -1.44
CA ASP A 407 -10.30 -3.90 -1.53
C ASP A 407 -8.81 -4.23 -1.37
N LEU A 408 -8.17 -3.59 -0.40
CA LEU A 408 -6.80 -3.86 0.05
C LEU A 408 -6.78 -4.12 1.56
N PRO A 409 -5.98 -5.06 2.07
CA PRO A 409 -5.75 -5.18 3.49
C PRO A 409 -4.90 -4.01 4.00
N ASP A 410 -5.03 -3.71 5.29
CA ASP A 410 -4.12 -2.83 6.03
C ASP A 410 -4.09 -1.35 5.57
N GLU A 411 -5.24 -0.81 5.10
CA GLU A 411 -5.37 0.64 4.89
C GLU A 411 -5.26 1.42 6.22
N SER A 412 -4.68 2.62 6.18
CA SER A 412 -4.69 3.53 7.32
C SER A 412 -6.02 4.27 7.43
N THR A 413 -6.60 4.30 8.62
CA THR A 413 -7.81 5.10 8.91
C THR A 413 -7.51 6.57 9.24
N GLY A 414 -6.28 7.03 9.02
CA GLY A 414 -5.84 8.37 9.38
C GLY A 414 -5.13 8.42 10.74
N PHE A 415 -4.54 9.56 11.05
CA PHE A 415 -4.00 9.83 12.38
C PHE A 415 -4.93 10.80 13.11
N ILE A 416 -5.69 10.27 14.07
CA ILE A 416 -6.73 10.97 14.83
C ILE A 416 -6.30 11.04 16.29
N PRO A 417 -5.66 12.14 16.74
CA PRO A 417 -5.18 12.27 18.12
C PRO A 417 -6.31 12.13 19.13
N LYS A 418 -6.09 11.32 20.17
CA LYS A 418 -7.07 11.15 21.26
C LYS A 418 -7.05 12.31 22.24
N GLU A 419 -5.89 12.91 22.45
CA GLU A 419 -5.72 14.07 23.33
C GLU A 419 -5.76 15.36 22.50
N TYR A 420 -6.58 16.29 22.93
CA TYR A 420 -6.75 17.59 22.27
C TYR A 420 -7.27 18.64 23.24
N ASN A 421 -7.06 19.88 22.89
CA ASN A 421 -7.58 21.04 23.60
C ASN A 421 -8.49 21.89 22.69
N PHE A 422 -8.96 23.02 23.19
CA PHE A 422 -9.81 23.92 22.40
C PHE A 422 -9.13 24.43 21.14
N ALA A 423 -7.83 24.74 21.16
CA ALA A 423 -7.12 25.22 19.99
C ALA A 423 -7.07 24.11 18.90
N ASN A 424 -6.83 22.86 19.29
CA ASN A 424 -6.86 21.72 18.37
C ASN A 424 -8.24 21.52 17.73
N TYR A 425 -9.32 21.63 18.52
CA TYR A 425 -10.68 21.57 18.02
C TYR A 425 -10.96 22.64 16.96
N ILE A 426 -10.64 23.88 17.26
CA ILE A 426 -10.86 25.01 16.35
C ILE A 426 -10.02 24.87 15.08
N THR A 427 -8.76 24.45 15.21
CA THR A 427 -7.89 24.27 14.03
C THR A 427 -8.29 23.05 13.20
N ASN A 428 -8.88 22.03 13.82
CA ASN A 428 -9.44 20.88 13.09
C ASN A 428 -10.58 21.28 12.14
N ALA A 429 -11.37 22.28 12.50
CA ALA A 429 -12.45 22.78 11.66
C ALA A 429 -12.00 23.35 10.30
N PHE A 430 -10.72 23.70 10.15
CA PHE A 430 -10.14 24.08 8.86
C PHE A 430 -8.93 23.22 8.45
N GLY A 431 -8.85 21.99 9.04
CA GLY A 431 -7.96 20.92 8.58
C GLY A 431 -6.51 21.02 9.07
N GLN A 432 -6.27 21.58 10.28
CA GLN A 432 -4.93 21.75 10.82
C GLN A 432 -4.64 20.86 12.05
N PHE A 433 -5.33 19.71 12.19
CA PHE A 433 -5.12 18.85 13.36
C PHE A 433 -5.18 17.35 13.02
N ASP A 434 -6.34 16.80 12.63
CA ASP A 434 -6.43 15.39 12.20
C ASP A 434 -5.77 15.20 10.83
N ASN A 435 -5.13 14.04 10.60
CA ASN A 435 -4.40 13.74 9.37
C ASN A 435 -5.07 12.61 8.61
N TYR A 436 -5.12 12.72 7.29
CA TYR A 436 -5.81 11.76 6.41
C TYR A 436 -4.92 11.26 5.29
N THR A 437 -5.27 10.09 4.75
CA THR A 437 -4.58 9.55 3.58
C THR A 437 -5.06 10.22 2.28
N PRO A 438 -4.25 10.22 1.21
CA PRO A 438 -4.69 10.66 -0.11
C PRO A 438 -5.95 9.94 -0.61
N MET A 439 -6.11 8.64 -0.30
CA MET A 439 -7.31 7.87 -0.65
C MET A 439 -8.55 8.37 0.10
N GLN A 440 -8.44 8.67 1.39
CA GLN A 440 -9.54 9.26 2.14
C GLN A 440 -9.96 10.63 1.58
N LEU A 441 -9.00 11.45 1.15
CA LEU A 441 -9.29 12.74 0.51
C LEU A 441 -9.93 12.58 -0.87
N ALA A 442 -9.56 11.56 -1.64
CA ALA A 442 -10.18 11.23 -2.93
C ALA A 442 -11.63 10.73 -2.73
N GLN A 443 -11.87 9.86 -1.75
CA GLN A 443 -13.21 9.41 -1.39
C GLN A 443 -14.08 10.57 -0.89
N TYR A 444 -13.53 11.46 -0.08
CA TYR A 444 -14.22 12.66 0.41
C TYR A 444 -14.73 13.53 -0.75
N VAL A 445 -13.86 13.89 -1.69
CA VAL A 445 -14.29 14.71 -2.83
C VAL A 445 -15.18 13.94 -3.79
N GLY A 446 -14.96 12.63 -3.93
CA GLY A 446 -15.85 11.72 -4.66
C GLY A 446 -17.27 11.70 -4.08
N THR A 447 -17.40 11.73 -2.76
CA THR A 447 -18.70 11.79 -2.07
C THR A 447 -19.45 13.10 -2.38
N ILE A 448 -18.75 14.24 -2.40
CA ILE A 448 -19.35 15.53 -2.80
C ILE A 448 -19.79 15.49 -4.29
N ALA A 449 -18.91 14.97 -5.16
CA ALA A 449 -19.17 14.83 -6.59
C ALA A 449 -20.36 13.89 -6.88
N ASN A 450 -20.56 12.86 -6.05
CA ASN A 450 -21.62 11.85 -6.17
C ASN A 450 -22.87 12.19 -5.33
N ASN A 451 -23.24 13.45 -5.24
CA ASN A 451 -24.46 13.92 -4.56
C ASN A 451 -24.57 13.44 -3.10
N GLY A 452 -23.46 13.35 -2.40
CA GLY A 452 -23.39 12.94 -0.99
C GLY A 452 -23.39 11.43 -0.75
N VAL A 453 -23.33 10.61 -1.79
CA VAL A 453 -23.26 9.16 -1.67
C VAL A 453 -21.78 8.72 -1.64
N ARG A 454 -21.35 8.15 -0.52
CA ARG A 454 -19.99 7.62 -0.33
C ARG A 454 -19.88 6.21 -0.87
N ILE A 455 -19.02 6.01 -1.84
CA ILE A 455 -18.75 4.71 -2.47
C ILE A 455 -17.41 4.17 -1.96
N ALA A 456 -17.33 2.86 -1.69
CA ALA A 456 -16.07 2.21 -1.38
C ALA A 456 -15.16 2.19 -2.63
N PRO A 457 -13.92 2.67 -2.55
CA PRO A 457 -12.97 2.50 -3.63
C PRO A 457 -12.68 1.00 -3.87
N HIS A 458 -12.43 0.63 -5.12
CA HIS A 458 -11.97 -0.73 -5.44
C HIS A 458 -10.95 -0.69 -6.58
N ILE A 459 -9.97 -1.59 -6.50
CA ILE A 459 -8.89 -1.73 -7.49
C ILE A 459 -9.20 -2.86 -8.47
N VAL A 460 -9.97 -3.87 -8.05
CA VAL A 460 -10.33 -5.00 -8.90
C VAL A 460 -11.65 -4.72 -9.61
N GLU A 461 -11.64 -4.79 -10.95
CA GLU A 461 -12.82 -4.69 -11.81
C GLU A 461 -13.65 -5.97 -11.78
N GLY A 462 -12.95 -7.12 -11.80
CA GLY A 462 -13.62 -8.42 -11.83
C GLY A 462 -12.66 -9.59 -11.80
N ILE A 463 -13.24 -10.76 -11.58
CA ILE A 463 -12.57 -12.06 -11.60
C ILE A 463 -12.84 -12.72 -12.94
N TYR A 464 -11.80 -13.20 -13.60
CA TYR A 464 -11.83 -13.80 -14.93
C TYR A 464 -11.22 -15.19 -14.92
N GLY A 465 -11.81 -16.10 -15.68
CA GLY A 465 -11.23 -17.42 -15.93
C GLY A 465 -9.95 -17.36 -16.78
N ASN A 466 -9.47 -18.52 -17.16
CA ASN A 466 -8.32 -18.66 -18.04
C ASN A 466 -8.77 -18.90 -19.48
N ASN A 467 -8.06 -18.33 -20.45
CA ASN A 467 -8.13 -18.74 -21.85
C ASN A 467 -7.25 -19.98 -22.10
N GLU A 468 -7.25 -20.51 -23.32
CA GLU A 468 -6.47 -21.71 -23.70
C GLU A 468 -4.95 -21.54 -23.48
N GLN A 469 -4.44 -20.32 -23.50
CA GLN A 469 -3.04 -19.99 -23.26
C GLN A 469 -2.74 -19.65 -21.79
N GLY A 470 -3.73 -19.80 -20.90
CA GLY A 470 -3.61 -19.48 -19.46
C GLY A 470 -3.64 -17.98 -19.14
N GLY A 471 -3.95 -17.11 -20.11
CA GLY A 471 -4.18 -15.68 -19.92
C GLY A 471 -5.63 -15.36 -19.53
N LEU A 472 -6.01 -14.08 -19.65
CA LEU A 472 -7.34 -13.59 -19.32
C LEU A 472 -8.42 -14.25 -20.19
N GLY A 473 -9.34 -14.96 -19.56
CA GLY A 473 -10.48 -15.63 -20.18
C GLY A 473 -11.79 -14.85 -20.01
N ASN A 474 -12.90 -15.57 -19.89
CA ASN A 474 -14.22 -14.97 -19.72
C ASN A 474 -14.41 -14.43 -18.30
N LEU A 475 -15.21 -13.36 -18.17
CA LEU A 475 -15.63 -12.83 -16.87
C LEU A 475 -16.43 -13.90 -16.10
N ILE A 476 -16.01 -14.15 -14.86
CA ILE A 476 -16.69 -15.04 -13.91
C ILE A 476 -17.56 -14.21 -12.96
N GLN A 477 -17.00 -13.13 -12.41
CA GLN A 477 -17.66 -12.28 -11.43
C GLN A 477 -17.19 -10.84 -11.60
N SER A 478 -18.12 -9.90 -11.73
CA SER A 478 -17.87 -8.45 -11.62
C SER A 478 -17.77 -8.02 -10.16
N VAL A 479 -16.99 -6.99 -9.88
CA VAL A 479 -17.01 -6.31 -8.60
C VAL A 479 -18.13 -5.26 -8.65
N GLU A 480 -19.11 -5.42 -7.76
CA GLU A 480 -20.24 -4.49 -7.69
C GLU A 480 -19.87 -3.21 -6.95
N THR A 481 -20.45 -2.08 -7.39
CA THR A 481 -20.33 -0.81 -6.67
C THR A 481 -20.91 -0.94 -5.28
N LYS A 482 -20.09 -0.64 -4.26
CA LYS A 482 -20.48 -0.73 -2.85
C LYS A 482 -20.72 0.66 -2.27
N GLU A 483 -22.00 1.00 -2.08
CA GLU A 483 -22.39 2.17 -1.30
C GLU A 483 -22.07 1.94 0.19
N MET A 484 -21.33 2.87 0.79
CA MET A 484 -20.99 2.83 2.23
C MET A 484 -22.05 3.53 3.07
N ASN A 485 -22.38 4.76 2.69
CA ASN A 485 -23.44 5.58 3.31
C ASN A 485 -23.78 6.77 2.41
N LYS A 486 -24.89 7.43 2.69
CA LYS A 486 -25.21 8.78 2.26
C LYS A 486 -24.98 9.73 3.43
N ILE A 487 -24.30 10.86 3.17
CA ILE A 487 -24.08 11.89 4.21
C ILE A 487 -25.40 12.47 4.70
N ASN A 488 -25.47 12.83 5.97
CA ASN A 488 -26.73 13.21 6.62
C ASN A 488 -27.04 14.72 6.47
N ILE A 489 -27.00 15.22 5.24
CA ILE A 489 -27.44 16.60 4.89
C ILE A 489 -28.44 16.54 3.73
N SER A 490 -29.18 17.64 3.51
CA SER A 490 -30.16 17.71 2.43
C SER A 490 -29.50 17.78 1.04
N GLU A 491 -30.22 17.39 0.00
CA GLU A 491 -29.74 17.52 -1.39
C GLU A 491 -29.47 18.97 -1.78
N SER A 492 -30.24 19.91 -1.23
CA SER A 492 -29.99 21.35 -1.43
C SER A 492 -28.67 21.80 -0.78
N ASP A 493 -28.31 21.23 0.39
CA ASP A 493 -27.04 21.54 1.05
C ASP A 493 -25.85 20.93 0.30
N VAL A 494 -26.01 19.71 -0.23
CA VAL A 494 -24.99 19.13 -1.15
C VAL A 494 -24.77 20.04 -2.36
N SER A 495 -25.85 20.56 -2.96
CA SER A 495 -25.75 21.49 -4.09
C SER A 495 -24.99 22.77 -3.73
N ILE A 496 -25.14 23.28 -2.48
CA ILE A 496 -24.36 24.43 -1.97
C ILE A 496 -22.87 24.09 -1.92
N LEU A 497 -22.50 22.88 -1.46
CA LEU A 497 -21.08 22.44 -1.47
C LEU A 497 -20.55 22.38 -2.90
N GLN A 498 -21.28 21.76 -3.82
CA GLN A 498 -20.90 21.64 -5.23
C GLN A 498 -20.74 23.02 -5.88
N GLN A 499 -21.66 23.95 -5.59
CA GLN A 499 -21.56 25.34 -6.04
C GLN A 499 -20.30 26.02 -5.48
N GLY A 500 -20.01 25.81 -4.18
CA GLY A 500 -18.79 26.34 -3.55
C GLY A 500 -17.52 25.82 -4.24
N PHE A 501 -17.44 24.53 -4.53
CA PHE A 501 -16.31 23.92 -5.25
C PHE A 501 -16.18 24.44 -6.69
N TYR A 502 -17.30 24.67 -7.36
CA TYR A 502 -17.33 25.30 -8.68
C TYR A 502 -16.76 26.74 -8.62
N GLN A 503 -17.23 27.55 -7.64
CA GLN A 503 -16.77 28.94 -7.48
C GLN A 503 -15.27 29.03 -7.12
N VAL A 504 -14.72 28.07 -6.36
CA VAL A 504 -13.28 27.99 -6.10
C VAL A 504 -12.48 28.00 -7.41
N SER A 505 -12.96 27.33 -8.47
CA SER A 505 -12.28 27.21 -9.76
C SER A 505 -12.65 28.32 -10.74
N HIS A 506 -13.91 28.82 -10.71
CA HIS A 506 -14.49 29.65 -11.75
C HIS A 506 -14.95 31.05 -11.25
N GLY A 507 -14.86 31.31 -9.95
CA GLY A 507 -15.30 32.58 -9.37
C GLY A 507 -14.60 33.80 -9.95
N GLY A 508 -15.35 34.90 -10.04
CA GLY A 508 -14.86 36.18 -10.57
C GLY A 508 -14.20 37.07 -9.53
N SER A 509 -14.27 36.73 -8.24
CA SER A 509 -13.73 37.53 -7.15
C SER A 509 -12.20 37.54 -7.13
N ALA A 510 -11.59 38.64 -6.69
CA ALA A 510 -10.14 38.68 -6.40
C ALA A 510 -9.74 37.67 -5.30
N LEU A 511 -10.70 37.18 -4.50
CA LEU A 511 -10.52 36.22 -3.41
C LEU A 511 -10.67 34.76 -3.83
N THR A 512 -11.03 34.50 -5.08
CA THR A 512 -11.13 33.15 -5.65
C THR A 512 -9.78 32.41 -5.56
N THR A 513 -9.75 31.26 -4.85
CA THR A 513 -8.50 30.60 -4.43
C THR A 513 -7.96 29.55 -5.39
N GLY A 514 -8.78 29.03 -6.30
CA GLY A 514 -8.45 27.84 -7.10
C GLY A 514 -8.45 28.04 -8.61
N ARG A 515 -8.17 29.23 -9.13
CA ARG A 515 -8.14 29.48 -10.60
C ARG A 515 -7.17 28.59 -11.37
N ALA A 516 -6.18 28.02 -10.68
CA ALA A 516 -5.26 27.06 -11.28
C ALA A 516 -5.97 25.77 -11.73
N PHE A 517 -7.11 25.40 -11.15
CA PHE A 517 -7.93 24.29 -11.63
C PHE A 517 -8.53 24.53 -13.01
N SER A 518 -8.99 25.76 -13.29
CA SER A 518 -9.68 26.09 -14.54
C SER A 518 -8.73 26.59 -15.63
N ASN A 519 -7.59 27.18 -15.25
CA ASN A 519 -6.64 27.74 -16.21
C ASN A 519 -5.91 26.63 -16.99
N GLY A 520 -6.30 26.43 -18.25
CA GLY A 520 -5.77 25.36 -19.12
C GLY A 520 -6.45 24.00 -18.91
N ALA A 521 -7.60 23.96 -18.25
CA ALA A 521 -8.41 22.75 -18.11
C ALA A 521 -9.13 22.41 -19.43
N ALA A 522 -9.12 21.13 -19.79
CA ALA A 522 -9.83 20.61 -20.96
C ALA A 522 -11.34 20.48 -20.73
N VAL A 523 -11.76 20.34 -19.50
CA VAL A 523 -13.16 20.20 -19.04
C VAL A 523 -13.40 21.09 -17.83
N SER A 524 -14.66 21.31 -17.48
CA SER A 524 -15.01 22.07 -16.27
C SER A 524 -14.63 21.31 -14.99
N ILE A 525 -13.82 21.95 -14.14
CA ILE A 525 -13.32 21.36 -12.90
C ILE A 525 -13.92 22.08 -11.68
N SER A 526 -14.50 21.34 -10.77
CA SER A 526 -14.85 21.81 -9.43
C SER A 526 -13.83 21.30 -8.41
N GLY A 527 -13.33 22.16 -7.54
CA GLY A 527 -12.27 21.74 -6.62
C GLY A 527 -12.15 22.59 -5.36
N LYS A 528 -11.24 22.18 -4.48
CA LYS A 528 -10.90 22.92 -3.27
C LYS A 528 -9.39 22.89 -3.04
N THR A 529 -8.82 24.05 -2.84
CA THR A 529 -7.41 24.19 -2.46
C THR A 529 -7.21 23.93 -0.97
N GLY A 530 -6.07 23.33 -0.63
CA GLY A 530 -5.63 23.12 0.75
C GLY A 530 -4.21 23.62 0.95
N THR A 531 -4.04 24.47 1.94
CA THR A 531 -2.72 24.87 2.42
C THR A 531 -2.69 24.59 3.91
N ALA A 532 -1.89 23.60 4.31
CA ALA A 532 -1.68 23.31 5.71
C ALA A 532 -0.30 23.82 6.14
N GLU A 533 -0.27 24.74 7.10
CA GLU A 533 0.99 25.23 7.63
C GLU A 533 1.74 24.12 8.36
N SER A 534 3.00 23.99 8.08
CA SER A 534 3.93 23.05 8.71
C SER A 534 5.28 23.71 8.93
N TYR A 535 6.16 23.02 9.63
CA TYR A 535 7.52 23.47 9.90
C TYR A 535 8.47 22.30 9.64
N VAL A 536 9.59 22.58 9.02
CA VAL A 536 10.65 21.62 8.73
C VAL A 536 11.87 21.89 9.61
N GLU A 537 12.92 21.12 9.41
CA GLU A 537 14.16 21.23 10.19
C GLU A 537 14.67 22.69 10.27
N GLY A 538 15.10 23.10 11.47
CA GLY A 538 15.52 24.48 11.72
C GLY A 538 14.38 25.48 11.91
N GLY A 539 13.11 25.04 11.99
CA GLY A 539 11.95 25.90 12.20
C GLY A 539 11.54 26.70 10.96
N GLN A 540 12.02 26.31 9.78
CA GLN A 540 11.62 26.93 8.52
C GLN A 540 10.15 26.61 8.22
N LYS A 541 9.38 27.62 7.82
CA LYS A 541 7.98 27.47 7.39
C LYS A 541 7.89 26.67 6.11
N ALA A 542 6.95 25.74 6.07
CA ALA A 542 6.58 24.96 4.90
C ALA A 542 5.05 24.80 4.85
N ASN A 543 4.53 24.40 3.71
CA ASN A 543 3.12 24.11 3.54
C ASN A 543 2.93 22.73 2.93
N ASN A 544 1.90 22.00 3.39
CA ASN A 544 1.34 20.95 2.55
C ASN A 544 0.44 21.64 1.52
N THR A 545 0.79 21.53 0.23
CA THR A 545 -0.01 22.09 -0.85
C THR A 545 -0.93 21.03 -1.42
N ASN A 546 -2.10 20.91 -0.80
CA ASN A 546 -3.09 19.89 -1.12
C ASN A 546 -4.15 20.42 -2.09
N ALA A 547 -4.77 19.52 -2.82
CA ALA A 547 -5.89 19.83 -3.68
C ALA A 547 -6.84 18.63 -3.76
N VAL A 548 -8.13 18.91 -3.82
CA VAL A 548 -9.16 17.93 -4.18
C VAL A 548 -10.02 18.52 -5.28
N ALA A 549 -10.38 17.70 -6.26
CA ALA A 549 -11.15 18.15 -7.43
C ALA A 549 -11.98 17.03 -8.04
N TYR A 550 -12.98 17.38 -8.80
CA TYR A 550 -13.72 16.45 -9.67
C TYR A 550 -14.08 17.10 -10.99
N ALA A 551 -14.28 16.27 -11.99
CA ALA A 551 -14.62 16.72 -13.34
C ALA A 551 -15.41 15.65 -14.15
N PRO A 552 -16.20 16.06 -15.18
CA PRO A 552 -16.73 17.42 -15.38
C PRO A 552 -17.57 17.88 -14.19
N SER A 553 -17.69 19.20 -13.99
CA SER A 553 -18.39 19.78 -12.81
C SER A 553 -19.86 19.35 -12.70
N ASP A 554 -20.54 19.16 -13.83
CA ASP A 554 -21.98 18.85 -13.94
C ASP A 554 -22.25 17.33 -14.05
N ASN A 555 -21.29 16.55 -14.53
CA ASN A 555 -21.41 15.10 -14.67
C ASN A 555 -20.11 14.39 -14.28
N PRO A 556 -19.74 14.36 -13.01
CA PRO A 556 -18.44 13.87 -12.54
C PRO A 556 -18.13 12.44 -13.00
N GLN A 557 -16.97 12.26 -13.64
CA GLN A 557 -16.43 10.99 -14.10
C GLN A 557 -15.10 10.65 -13.41
N ILE A 558 -14.42 11.67 -12.89
CA ILE A 558 -13.17 11.53 -12.14
C ILE A 558 -13.19 12.44 -10.91
N ALA A 559 -12.73 11.92 -9.78
CA ALA A 559 -12.43 12.65 -8.56
C ALA A 559 -10.96 12.44 -8.22
N VAL A 560 -10.25 13.52 -7.88
CA VAL A 560 -8.80 13.55 -7.68
C VAL A 560 -8.46 14.17 -6.34
N ALA A 561 -7.55 13.57 -5.61
CA ALA A 561 -6.86 14.18 -4.48
C ALA A 561 -5.36 14.23 -4.74
N VAL A 562 -4.74 15.35 -4.40
CA VAL A 562 -3.28 15.57 -4.49
C VAL A 562 -2.78 16.02 -3.13
N VAL A 563 -1.68 15.44 -2.68
CA VAL A 563 -0.97 15.82 -1.45
C VAL A 563 0.51 16.04 -1.78
N PHE A 564 0.98 17.24 -1.53
CA PHE A 564 2.40 17.61 -1.67
C PHE A 564 2.87 18.19 -0.33
N PRO A 565 3.46 17.37 0.56
CA PRO A 565 3.84 17.80 1.90
C PRO A 565 5.11 18.66 1.90
N HIS A 566 5.25 19.46 2.93
CA HIS A 566 6.45 20.22 3.31
C HIS A 566 7.11 21.03 2.17
N ASN A 567 6.28 21.63 1.30
CA ASN A 567 6.79 22.55 0.28
C ASN A 567 7.16 23.89 0.94
N THR A 568 8.41 24.31 0.78
CA THR A 568 8.93 25.60 1.31
C THR A 568 8.71 26.77 0.38
N ASN A 569 8.23 26.53 -0.85
CA ASN A 569 7.76 27.57 -1.76
C ASN A 569 6.33 27.97 -1.38
N LEU A 570 6.20 28.91 -0.45
CA LEU A 570 4.92 29.30 0.15
C LEU A 570 3.99 30.05 -0.83
N THR A 571 4.49 30.50 -1.98
CA THR A 571 3.72 31.28 -2.97
C THR A 571 3.20 30.42 -4.12
N ASN A 572 3.69 29.20 -4.27
CA ASN A 572 3.34 28.31 -5.37
C ASN A 572 2.39 27.18 -4.90
N GLY A 573 1.11 27.36 -5.17
CA GLY A 573 0.09 26.35 -4.92
C GLY A 573 0.08 25.28 -6.01
N VAL A 574 1.08 24.37 -6.06
CA VAL A 574 1.21 23.35 -7.12
C VAL A 574 0.08 22.32 -7.13
N GLY A 575 -0.53 22.03 -5.97
CA GLY A 575 -1.59 21.01 -5.85
C GLY A 575 -2.74 21.14 -6.86
N PRO A 576 -3.37 22.33 -7.00
CA PRO A 576 -4.43 22.54 -7.99
C PRO A 576 -3.98 22.34 -9.43
N SER A 577 -2.75 22.72 -9.78
CA SER A 577 -2.19 22.51 -11.11
C SER A 577 -1.97 21.03 -11.42
N ILE A 578 -1.44 20.28 -10.45
CA ILE A 578 -1.28 18.82 -10.56
C ILE A 578 -2.64 18.15 -10.74
N ALA A 579 -3.65 18.49 -9.92
CA ALA A 579 -4.99 17.93 -10.04
C ALA A 579 -5.64 18.22 -11.40
N ARG A 580 -5.53 19.45 -11.91
CA ARG A 580 -5.97 19.83 -13.26
C ARG A 580 -5.28 18.96 -14.32
N ASP A 581 -3.98 18.81 -14.25
CA ASP A 581 -3.22 18.11 -15.27
C ASP A 581 -3.48 16.60 -15.23
N ILE A 582 -3.74 16.00 -14.05
CA ILE A 582 -4.24 14.63 -13.93
C ILE A 582 -5.59 14.49 -14.64
N ILE A 583 -6.51 15.43 -14.44
CA ILE A 583 -7.82 15.44 -15.09
C ILE A 583 -7.68 15.61 -16.62
N ASN A 584 -6.78 16.47 -17.07
CA ASN A 584 -6.47 16.63 -18.49
C ASN A 584 -5.90 15.35 -19.10
N LEU A 585 -4.98 14.66 -18.42
CA LEU A 585 -4.45 13.36 -18.84
C LEU A 585 -5.57 12.32 -18.93
N TYR A 586 -6.45 12.27 -17.91
CA TYR A 586 -7.58 11.36 -17.96
C TYR A 586 -8.48 11.63 -19.18
N ASN A 587 -8.79 12.90 -19.46
CA ASN A 587 -9.56 13.26 -20.64
C ASN A 587 -8.87 12.94 -21.98
N GLN A 588 -7.54 12.87 -22.01
CA GLN A 588 -6.78 12.42 -23.20
C GLN A 588 -6.88 10.92 -23.41
N HIS A 589 -6.81 10.13 -22.35
CA HIS A 589 -6.92 8.67 -22.38
C HIS A 589 -8.37 8.21 -22.51
N HIS A 590 -9.28 8.89 -21.84
CA HIS A 590 -10.71 8.59 -21.71
C HIS A 590 -11.53 9.87 -21.91
N PRO A 591 -11.82 10.28 -23.17
CA PRO A 591 -12.51 11.54 -23.44
C PRO A 591 -13.82 11.67 -22.68
N MET A 592 -13.94 12.75 -21.90
CA MET A 592 -15.13 13.10 -21.13
C MET A 592 -16.02 14.04 -21.96
N ASN A 593 -17.33 13.73 -22.03
CA ASN A 593 -18.33 14.53 -22.72
C ASN A 593 -19.03 15.48 -21.78
#